data_599a894d484360ac406da2c08259a5a9
#
_entry.id   599a894d484360ac406da2c08259a5a9
#
_cell.length_a   1.000
_cell.length_b   1.000
_cell.length_c   1.000
_cell.angle_alpha   90.00
_cell.angle_beta   90.00
_cell.angle_gamma   90.00
#
_symmetry.space_group_name_H-M   'P 1'
#
loop_
_entity.id
_entity.type
_entity.pdbx_description
1 polymer ?
#
loop_
_entity_poly.entity_id
_entity_poly.type
_entity_poly.pdbx_seq_one_letter_code
_entity_poly.pdbx_strand_id
1 'polypeptide(L)'
;SKLTPTFWKRHEHGRVISQWAKTFGPENVVVVVADETQPTAIFEAFNSILGIPVGTLTQIEGVASNRSLSYEEICLLLEVNKNFPKKRDWSEYEIYIREGAIKHLTDKVKVAKDSEKLLTPQWALDKVREIGAESVRQIKASGVTVIGDLDRFESAVIPVGDNFPV
;
A
#
# COMPACT_ATOMS: atom_id res chain seq x y z
N SER A 1 4.27 14.68 -15.65
CA SER A 1 5.09 13.47 -15.56
C SER A 1 4.25 12.31 -16.05
N LYS A 2 4.70 11.64 -17.10
CA LYS A 2 4.05 10.42 -17.57
C LYS A 2 4.36 9.34 -16.53
N LEU A 3 3.47 9.15 -15.55
CA LEU A 3 3.47 7.98 -14.70
C LEU A 3 3.53 6.76 -15.61
N THR A 4 4.46 5.86 -15.34
CA THR A 4 4.61 4.65 -16.16
C THR A 4 3.28 3.91 -16.20
N PRO A 5 2.82 3.43 -17.37
CA PRO A 5 1.55 2.70 -17.47
C PRO A 5 1.44 1.52 -16.50
N THR A 6 2.57 0.97 -16.05
CA THR A 6 2.66 -0.14 -15.09
C THR A 6 2.34 0.28 -13.65
N PHE A 7 2.45 1.55 -13.29
CA PHE A 7 2.12 2.01 -11.92
C PHE A 7 0.66 1.73 -11.60
N TRP A 8 -0.26 2.20 -12.41
CA TRP A 8 -1.70 2.02 -12.18
C TRP A 8 -2.15 0.56 -12.27
N LYS A 9 -1.51 -0.23 -13.14
CA LYS A 9 -1.81 -1.67 -13.26
C LYS A 9 -1.60 -2.46 -11.97
N ARG A 10 -0.70 -2.00 -11.10
CA ARG A 10 -0.48 -2.63 -9.79
C ARG A 10 -1.66 -2.49 -8.84
N HIS A 11 -2.53 -1.50 -9.08
CA HIS A 11 -3.70 -1.20 -8.26
C HIS A 11 -5.00 -1.76 -8.83
N GLU A 12 -4.94 -2.48 -9.96
CA GLU A 12 -6.09 -3.17 -10.57
C GLU A 12 -6.39 -4.49 -9.83
N HIS A 13 -6.71 -4.41 -8.54
CA HIS A 13 -6.94 -5.58 -7.69
C HIS A 13 -8.08 -6.46 -8.20
N GLY A 14 -9.16 -5.86 -8.69
CA GLY A 14 -10.30 -6.59 -9.25
C GLY A 14 -9.91 -7.49 -10.41
N ARG A 15 -9.03 -7.02 -11.31
CA ARG A 15 -8.52 -7.82 -12.42
C ARG A 15 -7.73 -9.04 -11.95
N VAL A 16 -6.86 -8.87 -10.95
CA VAL A 16 -6.05 -9.97 -10.40
C VAL A 16 -6.95 -11.01 -9.73
N ILE A 17 -7.88 -10.54 -8.89
CA ILE A 17 -8.84 -11.41 -8.19
C ILE A 17 -9.71 -12.18 -9.18
N SER A 18 -10.22 -11.51 -10.22
CA SER A 18 -11.01 -12.18 -11.28
C SER A 18 -10.21 -13.24 -12.03
N GLN A 19 -8.93 -13.04 -12.26
CA GLN A 19 -8.06 -14.05 -12.85
C GLN A 19 -7.86 -15.25 -11.93
N TRP A 20 -7.66 -15.01 -10.64
CA TRP A 20 -7.51 -16.08 -9.65
C TRP A 20 -8.81 -16.89 -9.50
N ALA A 21 -9.96 -16.21 -9.41
CA ALA A 21 -11.26 -16.88 -9.37
C ALA A 21 -11.49 -17.79 -10.59
N LYS A 22 -11.10 -17.35 -11.80
CA LYS A 22 -11.18 -18.16 -13.01
C LYS A 22 -10.23 -19.35 -13.00
N THR A 23 -9.06 -19.22 -12.38
CA THR A 23 -8.02 -20.26 -12.38
C THR A 23 -8.24 -21.30 -11.31
N PHE A 24 -8.62 -20.87 -10.11
CA PHE A 24 -8.71 -21.73 -8.93
C PHE A 24 -10.14 -22.09 -8.52
N GLY A 25 -11.14 -21.45 -9.12
CA GLY A 25 -12.53 -21.47 -8.68
C GLY A 25 -12.82 -20.36 -7.67
N PRO A 26 -13.95 -19.64 -7.78
CA PRO A 26 -14.27 -18.53 -6.88
C PRO A 26 -14.41 -18.96 -5.41
N GLU A 27 -14.83 -20.22 -5.18
CA GLU A 27 -14.97 -20.82 -3.86
C GLU A 27 -13.62 -21.01 -3.13
N ASN A 28 -12.52 -21.02 -3.86
CA ASN A 28 -11.17 -21.19 -3.33
C ASN A 28 -10.40 -19.87 -3.21
N VAL A 29 -11.07 -18.74 -3.46
CA VAL A 29 -10.45 -17.39 -3.37
C VAL A 29 -11.17 -16.59 -2.30
N VAL A 30 -10.41 -16.12 -1.32
CA VAL A 30 -10.90 -15.23 -0.27
C VAL A 30 -10.19 -13.89 -0.37
N VAL A 31 -10.94 -12.82 -0.42
CA VAL A 31 -10.45 -11.43 -0.41
C VAL A 31 -10.62 -10.88 1.00
N VAL A 32 -9.53 -10.48 1.63
CA VAL A 32 -9.55 -9.79 2.92
C VAL A 32 -9.27 -8.31 2.68
N VAL A 33 -10.22 -7.45 3.02
CA VAL A 33 -10.07 -5.99 2.94
C VAL A 33 -9.48 -5.49 4.26
N ALA A 34 -8.24 -5.03 4.22
CA ALA A 34 -7.58 -4.46 5.38
C ALA A 34 -8.20 -3.10 5.77
N ASP A 35 -8.37 -2.90 7.06
CA ASP A 35 -8.86 -1.65 7.65
C ASP A 35 -7.81 -1.09 8.62
N GLU A 36 -7.20 0.05 8.26
CA GLU A 36 -6.21 0.69 9.11
C GLU A 36 -6.78 1.18 10.46
N THR A 37 -8.10 1.38 10.54
CA THR A 37 -8.77 1.74 11.79
C THR A 37 -8.97 0.55 12.71
N GLN A 38 -8.87 -0.67 12.18
CA GLN A 38 -8.98 -1.94 12.89
C GLN A 38 -7.82 -2.89 12.52
N PRO A 39 -6.59 -2.56 12.91
CA PRO A 39 -5.39 -3.27 12.46
C PRO A 39 -5.35 -4.74 12.88
N THR A 40 -6.12 -5.14 13.90
CA THR A 40 -6.22 -6.54 14.35
C THR A 40 -7.20 -7.37 13.54
N ALA A 41 -8.14 -6.77 12.82
CA ALA A 41 -9.17 -7.47 12.05
C ALA A 41 -8.58 -8.42 11.00
N ILE A 42 -7.41 -8.11 10.47
CA ILE A 42 -6.70 -8.98 9.53
C ILE A 42 -6.34 -10.33 10.18
N PHE A 43 -5.88 -10.33 11.43
CA PHE A 43 -5.53 -11.56 12.15
C PHE A 43 -6.78 -12.41 12.43
N GLU A 44 -7.90 -11.77 12.76
CA GLU A 44 -9.18 -12.44 12.97
C GLU A 44 -9.69 -13.10 11.68
N ALA A 45 -9.58 -12.38 10.55
CA ALA A 45 -9.93 -12.92 9.24
C ALA A 45 -9.09 -14.16 8.92
N PHE A 46 -7.77 -14.11 9.10
CA PHE A 46 -6.90 -15.26 8.86
C PHE A 46 -7.13 -16.40 9.85
N ASN A 47 -7.39 -16.13 11.14
CA ASN A 47 -7.77 -17.16 12.08
C ASN A 47 -9.03 -17.91 11.62
N SER A 48 -10.03 -17.19 11.12
CA SER A 48 -11.26 -17.76 10.59
C SER A 48 -11.02 -18.60 9.33
N ILE A 49 -10.26 -18.07 8.36
CA ILE A 49 -9.94 -18.77 7.10
C ILE A 49 -9.18 -20.08 7.36
N LEU A 50 -8.25 -20.06 8.31
CA LEU A 50 -7.43 -21.21 8.66
C LEU A 50 -8.11 -22.18 9.63
N GLY A 51 -9.29 -21.84 10.17
CA GLY A 51 -10.00 -22.66 11.15
C GLY A 51 -9.24 -22.81 12.47
N ILE A 52 -8.42 -21.83 12.85
CA ILE A 52 -7.64 -21.84 14.09
C ILE A 52 -8.28 -20.93 15.13
N PRO A 53 -8.06 -21.17 16.46
CA PRO A 53 -8.67 -20.37 17.51
C PRO A 53 -8.38 -18.87 17.38
N VAL A 54 -9.37 -18.04 17.70
CA VAL A 54 -9.21 -16.58 17.78
C VAL A 54 -8.06 -16.23 18.72
N GLY A 55 -7.21 -15.30 18.32
CA GLY A 55 -6.04 -14.88 19.10
C GLY A 55 -4.77 -15.73 18.88
N THR A 56 -4.84 -16.77 18.01
CA THR A 56 -3.65 -17.55 17.64
C THR A 56 -2.66 -16.69 16.81
N LEU A 57 -3.18 -15.94 15.84
CA LEU A 57 -2.40 -14.94 15.10
C LEU A 57 -2.56 -13.58 15.77
N THR A 58 -1.46 -12.96 16.13
CA THR A 58 -1.42 -11.66 16.78
C THR A 58 -0.30 -10.79 16.18
N GLN A 59 -0.40 -9.51 16.37
CA GLN A 59 0.67 -8.60 15.99
C GLN A 59 1.94 -8.87 16.82
N ILE A 60 3.08 -8.96 16.17
CA ILE A 60 4.37 -9.11 16.86
C ILE A 60 4.73 -7.77 17.48
N GLU A 61 4.90 -7.77 18.80
CA GLU A 61 5.35 -6.58 19.53
C GLU A 61 6.79 -6.20 19.14
N GLY A 62 7.06 -4.90 19.08
CA GLY A 62 8.40 -4.37 18.80
C GLY A 62 8.87 -4.44 17.36
N VAL A 63 8.06 -4.97 16.44
CA VAL A 63 8.31 -4.83 15.00
C VAL A 63 7.91 -3.43 14.57
N ALA A 64 8.86 -2.67 14.03
CA ALA A 64 8.59 -1.36 13.46
C ALA A 64 7.51 -1.50 12.38
N SER A 65 6.37 -0.80 12.55
CA SER A 65 5.38 -0.74 11.48
C SER A 65 5.99 -0.01 10.29
N ASN A 66 5.69 -0.47 9.08
CA ASN A 66 6.06 0.25 7.85
C ASN A 66 5.42 1.64 7.88
N ARG A 67 6.14 2.64 8.38
CA ARG A 67 5.68 4.01 8.33
C ARG A 67 5.96 4.65 6.98
N SER A 68 5.14 5.60 6.60
CA SER A 68 5.42 6.46 5.46
C SER A 68 6.57 7.42 5.79
N LEU A 69 7.33 7.82 4.77
CA LEU A 69 8.33 8.88 4.89
C LEU A 69 7.64 10.24 5.09
N SER A 70 8.25 11.13 5.88
CA SER A 70 7.81 12.51 5.98
C SER A 70 8.14 13.30 4.71
N TYR A 71 7.56 14.51 4.59
CA TYR A 71 7.85 15.40 3.46
C TYR A 71 9.35 15.72 3.36
N GLU A 72 9.99 16.03 4.49
CA GLU A 72 11.42 16.34 4.56
C GLU A 72 12.30 15.15 4.16
N GLU A 73 11.92 13.94 4.61
CA GLU A 73 12.62 12.70 4.23
C GLU A 73 12.50 12.43 2.73
N ILE A 74 11.35 12.71 2.13
CA ILE A 74 11.15 12.60 0.68
C ILE A 74 11.99 13.64 -0.06
N CYS A 75 12.03 14.91 0.40
CA CYS A 75 12.89 15.95 -0.16
C CYS A 75 14.37 15.53 -0.14
N LEU A 76 14.83 15.01 0.99
CA LEU A 76 16.19 14.50 1.13
C LEU A 76 16.49 13.38 0.12
N LEU A 77 15.61 12.41 0.00
CA LEU A 77 15.79 11.29 -0.95
C LEU A 77 15.74 11.73 -2.40
N LEU A 78 14.93 12.72 -2.76
CA LEU A 78 14.90 13.29 -4.10
C LEU A 78 16.23 13.98 -4.42
N GLU A 79 16.80 14.71 -3.46
CA GLU A 79 18.09 15.38 -3.66
C GLU A 79 19.24 14.37 -3.74
N VAL A 80 19.20 13.32 -2.93
CA VAL A 80 20.14 12.17 -3.05
C VAL A 80 20.02 11.54 -4.44
N ASN A 81 18.81 11.30 -4.95
CA ASN A 81 18.58 10.71 -6.26
C ASN A 81 19.09 11.60 -7.41
N LYS A 82 18.93 12.92 -7.31
CA LYS A 82 19.47 13.88 -8.29
C LYS A 82 21.00 13.77 -8.38
N ASN A 83 21.66 13.61 -7.24
CA ASN A 83 23.12 13.60 -7.12
C ASN A 83 23.74 12.21 -7.18
N PHE A 84 22.92 11.14 -7.21
CA PHE A 84 23.44 9.78 -7.30
C PHE A 84 24.15 9.58 -8.64
N PRO A 85 25.42 9.10 -8.66
CA PRO A 85 26.20 9.03 -9.88
C PRO A 85 25.57 8.09 -10.90
N LYS A 86 25.24 8.62 -12.08
CA LYS A 86 24.58 7.86 -13.18
C LYS A 86 25.37 6.63 -13.68
N LYS A 87 26.67 6.59 -13.39
CA LYS A 87 27.57 5.48 -13.79
C LYS A 87 27.60 4.34 -12.75
N ARG A 88 26.99 4.53 -11.59
CA ARG A 88 26.91 3.47 -10.57
C ARG A 88 25.86 2.44 -10.92
N ASP A 89 26.14 1.20 -10.52
CA ASP A 89 25.24 0.08 -10.74
C ASP A 89 23.97 0.22 -9.86
N TRP A 90 22.89 -0.37 -10.33
CA TRP A 90 21.64 -0.47 -9.56
C TRP A 90 21.82 -1.15 -8.21
N SER A 91 22.70 -2.17 -8.13
CA SER A 91 23.03 -2.85 -6.90
C SER A 91 23.61 -1.93 -5.83
N GLU A 92 24.44 -0.95 -6.23
CA GLU A 92 24.95 0.06 -5.30
C GLU A 92 23.86 0.97 -4.77
N TYR A 93 22.91 1.39 -5.65
CA TYR A 93 21.75 2.17 -5.23
C TYR A 93 20.90 1.37 -4.24
N GLU A 94 20.67 0.10 -4.50
CA GLU A 94 19.90 -0.79 -3.63
C GLU A 94 20.54 -0.92 -2.25
N ILE A 95 21.83 -1.17 -2.19
CA ILE A 95 22.55 -1.32 -0.92
C ILE A 95 22.62 -0.01 -0.13
N TYR A 96 23.05 1.09 -0.77
CA TYR A 96 23.32 2.32 -0.04
C TYR A 96 22.07 3.16 0.21
N ILE A 97 21.15 3.20 -0.75
CA ILE A 97 19.96 4.06 -0.65
C ILE A 97 18.78 3.28 -0.09
N ARG A 98 18.40 2.14 -0.67
CA ARG A 98 17.22 1.41 -0.22
C ARG A 98 17.43 0.70 1.10
N GLU A 99 18.42 -0.18 1.20
CA GLU A 99 18.69 -0.96 2.41
C GLU A 99 19.46 -0.14 3.47
N GLY A 100 20.25 0.84 3.06
CA GLY A 100 20.94 1.75 3.95
C GLY A 100 20.06 2.91 4.40
N ALA A 101 19.98 3.97 3.58
CA ALA A 101 19.38 5.23 3.99
C ALA A 101 17.87 5.11 4.25
N ILE A 102 17.08 4.57 3.31
CA ILE A 102 15.61 4.50 3.45
C ILE A 102 15.23 3.61 4.63
N LYS A 103 15.84 2.43 4.72
CA LYS A 103 15.56 1.52 5.83
C LYS A 103 15.96 2.10 7.18
N HIS A 104 17.11 2.81 7.26
CA HIS A 104 17.48 3.50 8.47
C HIS A 104 16.48 4.58 8.87
N LEU A 105 16.01 5.38 7.91
CA LEU A 105 14.98 6.40 8.16
C LEU A 105 13.69 5.74 8.68
N THR A 106 13.20 4.69 8.04
CA THR A 106 11.93 4.06 8.42
C THR A 106 11.99 3.31 9.74
N ASP A 107 13.11 2.63 10.03
CA ASP A 107 13.22 1.71 11.18
C ASP A 107 13.77 2.39 12.43
N LYS A 108 14.63 3.39 12.28
CA LYS A 108 15.41 3.95 13.40
C LYS A 108 15.10 5.41 13.71
N VAL A 109 14.67 6.19 12.72
CA VAL A 109 14.38 7.60 12.92
C VAL A 109 12.93 7.77 13.37
N LYS A 110 12.74 8.48 14.49
CA LYS A 110 11.40 8.87 14.95
C LYS A 110 11.04 10.19 14.29
N VAL A 111 9.98 10.17 13.50
CA VAL A 111 9.42 11.39 12.91
C VAL A 111 8.68 12.18 13.98
N ALA A 112 8.85 13.48 14.02
CA ALA A 112 8.11 14.36 14.90
C ALA A 112 6.60 14.27 14.58
N LYS A 113 5.75 14.41 15.60
CA LYS A 113 4.29 14.27 15.42
C LYS A 113 3.68 15.34 14.50
N ASP A 114 4.33 16.49 14.42
CA ASP A 114 3.97 17.64 13.59
C ASP A 114 4.70 17.69 12.24
N SER A 115 5.49 16.67 11.91
CA SER A 115 6.13 16.57 10.60
C SER A 115 5.11 16.60 9.47
N GLU A 116 5.41 17.38 8.45
CA GLU A 116 4.57 17.49 7.27
C GLU A 116 4.48 16.16 6.53
N LYS A 117 3.27 15.80 6.07
CA LYS A 117 3.03 14.62 5.25
C LYS A 117 2.91 15.02 3.79
N LEU A 118 3.40 14.18 2.91
CA LEU A 118 3.09 14.34 1.49
C LEU A 118 1.58 14.12 1.28
N LEU A 119 0.95 15.08 0.64
CA LEU A 119 -0.48 15.02 0.35
C LEU A 119 -0.74 14.43 -1.04
N THR A 120 -1.91 13.86 -1.22
CA THR A 120 -2.31 13.29 -2.50
C THR A 120 -2.96 14.35 -3.37
N PRO A 121 -2.47 14.61 -4.60
CA PRO A 121 -3.12 15.57 -5.49
C PRO A 121 -4.48 15.06 -5.95
N GLN A 122 -5.43 15.99 -6.17
CA GLN A 122 -6.80 15.66 -6.52
C GLN A 122 -6.91 14.74 -7.73
N TRP A 123 -6.12 14.99 -8.79
CA TRP A 123 -6.13 14.14 -9.99
C TRP A 123 -5.74 12.68 -9.72
N ALA A 124 -4.82 12.45 -8.78
CA ALA A 124 -4.42 11.10 -8.40
C ALA A 124 -5.51 10.41 -7.58
N LEU A 125 -6.17 11.16 -6.68
CA LEU A 125 -7.31 10.66 -5.92
C LEU A 125 -8.48 10.26 -6.84
N ASP A 126 -8.79 11.10 -7.83
CA ASP A 126 -9.85 10.80 -8.81
C ASP A 126 -9.52 9.52 -9.59
N LYS A 127 -8.24 9.35 -9.98
CA LYS A 127 -7.80 8.13 -10.66
C LYS A 127 -7.84 6.89 -9.77
N VAL A 128 -7.46 7.00 -8.51
CA VAL A 128 -7.55 5.90 -7.53
C VAL A 128 -9.01 5.50 -7.32
N ARG A 129 -9.93 6.45 -7.20
CA ARG A 129 -11.37 6.17 -7.05
C ARG A 129 -11.95 5.45 -8.27
N GLU A 130 -11.59 5.89 -9.48
CA GLU A 130 -11.99 5.19 -10.71
C GLU A 130 -11.54 3.72 -10.72
N ILE A 131 -10.27 3.47 -10.40
CA ILE A 131 -9.71 2.11 -10.34
C ILE A 131 -10.34 1.30 -9.19
N GLY A 132 -10.59 1.94 -8.06
CA GLY A 132 -11.26 1.34 -6.90
C GLY A 132 -12.67 0.87 -7.24
N ALA A 133 -13.49 1.75 -7.83
CA ALA A 133 -14.85 1.42 -8.25
C ALA A 133 -14.89 0.27 -9.26
N GLU A 134 -13.97 0.26 -10.24
CA GLU A 134 -13.84 -0.85 -11.18
C GLU A 134 -13.45 -2.15 -10.47
N SER A 135 -12.50 -2.09 -9.54
CA SER A 135 -12.07 -3.24 -8.76
C SER A 135 -13.21 -3.82 -7.92
N VAL A 136 -14.00 -2.98 -7.26
CA VAL A 136 -15.19 -3.39 -6.49
C VAL A 136 -16.20 -4.13 -7.40
N ARG A 137 -16.51 -3.57 -8.57
CA ARG A 137 -17.41 -4.23 -9.53
C ARG A 137 -16.90 -5.62 -9.95
N GLN A 138 -15.62 -5.71 -10.29
CA GLN A 138 -15.01 -6.98 -10.72
C GLN A 138 -14.96 -8.01 -9.59
N ILE A 139 -14.64 -7.61 -8.36
CA ILE A 139 -14.63 -8.50 -7.19
C ILE A 139 -16.04 -9.02 -6.92
N LYS A 140 -17.05 -8.14 -6.86
CA LYS A 140 -18.45 -8.53 -6.67
C LYS A 140 -18.93 -9.49 -7.76
N ALA A 141 -18.53 -9.26 -9.01
CA ALA A 141 -18.89 -10.12 -10.15
C ALA A 141 -18.15 -11.47 -10.20
N SER A 142 -17.02 -11.58 -9.51
CA SER A 142 -16.19 -12.81 -9.55
C SER A 142 -16.73 -13.95 -8.68
N GLY A 143 -17.65 -13.66 -7.75
CA GLY A 143 -18.27 -14.65 -6.87
C GLY A 143 -17.35 -15.16 -5.74
N VAL A 144 -16.23 -14.51 -5.48
CA VAL A 144 -15.30 -14.86 -4.41
C VAL A 144 -15.84 -14.47 -3.04
N THR A 145 -15.35 -15.14 -1.99
CA THR A 145 -15.66 -14.74 -0.62
C THR A 145 -14.92 -13.45 -0.26
N VAL A 146 -15.62 -12.48 0.35
CA VAL A 146 -15.04 -11.22 0.81
C VAL A 146 -15.20 -11.11 2.32
N ILE A 147 -14.12 -10.80 3.02
CA ILE A 147 -14.09 -10.47 4.45
C ILE A 147 -13.66 -9.01 4.57
N GLY A 148 -14.49 -8.19 5.20
CA GLY A 148 -14.31 -6.75 5.32
C GLY A 148 -15.21 -5.96 4.38
N ASP A 149 -14.98 -4.65 4.29
CA ASP A 149 -15.85 -3.72 3.57
C ASP A 149 -15.20 -3.26 2.25
N LEU A 150 -15.75 -3.73 1.13
CA LEU A 150 -15.30 -3.31 -0.21
C LEU A 150 -15.57 -1.83 -0.52
N ASP A 151 -16.56 -1.21 0.10
CA ASP A 151 -16.93 0.18 -0.19
C ASP A 151 -15.82 1.16 0.26
N ARG A 152 -14.89 0.70 1.08
CA ARG A 152 -13.67 1.45 1.45
C ARG A 152 -12.76 1.77 0.27
N PHE A 153 -12.79 1.00 -0.80
CA PHE A 153 -12.06 1.31 -2.03
C PHE A 153 -12.53 2.61 -2.70
N GLU A 154 -13.76 3.01 -2.43
CA GLU A 154 -14.38 4.21 -2.99
C GLU A 154 -14.49 5.35 -1.98
N SER A 155 -14.70 5.02 -0.70
CA SER A 155 -15.07 5.97 0.35
C SER A 155 -13.92 6.39 1.27
N ALA A 156 -12.71 5.83 1.12
CA ALA A 156 -11.58 6.19 1.96
C ALA A 156 -11.27 7.69 1.92
N VAL A 157 -11.24 8.31 3.09
CA VAL A 157 -10.86 9.72 3.24
C VAL A 157 -9.35 9.84 3.21
N ILE A 158 -8.82 10.42 2.13
CA ILE A 158 -7.39 10.64 1.94
C ILE A 158 -7.13 12.14 1.98
N PRO A 159 -6.15 12.63 2.77
CA PRO A 159 -5.78 14.04 2.76
C PRO A 159 -5.30 14.48 1.37
N VAL A 160 -5.88 15.58 0.88
CA VAL A 160 -5.63 16.11 -0.47
C VAL A 160 -4.83 17.40 -0.39
N GLY A 161 -3.88 17.57 -1.29
CA GLY A 161 -3.10 18.78 -1.44
C GLY A 161 -2.02 18.66 -2.51
N ASP A 162 -1.33 19.75 -2.77
CA ASP A 162 -0.32 19.88 -3.81
C ASP A 162 1.06 20.27 -3.24
N ASN A 163 1.44 19.70 -2.10
CA ASN A 163 2.73 19.95 -1.47
C ASN A 163 3.86 19.07 -2.04
N PHE A 164 3.96 18.97 -3.36
CA PHE A 164 5.04 18.20 -3.97
C PHE A 164 6.37 18.94 -3.84
N PRO A 165 7.44 18.24 -3.44
CA PRO A 165 8.79 18.80 -3.53
C PRO A 165 9.17 18.98 -5.01
N VAL A 166 9.61 20.19 -5.35
CA VAL A 166 10.00 20.60 -6.72
C VAL A 166 11.48 20.29 -6.95
#